data_2c2f53000fb9c47e2b68d75cb7673384
#
_entry.id   2c2f53000fb9c47e2b68d75cb7673384
#
_cell.length_a   1.000
_cell.length_b   1.000
_cell.length_c   1.000
_cell.angle_alpha   90.00
_cell.angle_beta   90.00
_cell.angle_gamma   90.00
#
_symmetry.space_group_name_H-M   'P 1'
#
loop_
_entity.id
_entity.type
_entity.pdbx_description
1 polymer ?
#
loop_
_entity_poly.entity_id
_entity_poly.type
_entity_poly.pdbx_seq_one_letter_code
_entity_poly.pdbx_strand_id
1 'polypeptide(L)' 'MFDYEPLWETMKRMNVSQYQLLKNGIDNKTLDSLKKGKNITMITLEKLCKIIGCTPNDIIKFR' A
#
# COMPACT_ATOMS: atom_id res chain seq x y z
N MET A 1 -4.62 -14.13 7.46
CA MET A 1 -3.82 -13.82 6.27
C MET A 1 -4.09 -12.39 5.81
N PHE A 2 -3.05 -11.67 5.44
CA PHE A 2 -3.21 -10.30 4.93
C PHE A 2 -3.64 -10.30 3.47
N ASP A 3 -4.49 -9.37 3.13
CA ASP A 3 -4.92 -9.16 1.76
C ASP A 3 -4.82 -7.68 1.43
N TYR A 4 -4.00 -7.35 0.43
CA TYR A 4 -3.77 -5.97 -0.01
C TYR A 4 -4.61 -5.58 -1.23
N GLU A 5 -5.60 -6.37 -1.57
CA GLU A 5 -6.50 -6.02 -2.67
C GLU A 5 -7.11 -4.62 -2.50
N PRO A 6 -7.54 -4.21 -1.28
CA PRO A 6 -8.05 -2.86 -1.10
C PRO A 6 -7.05 -1.78 -1.49
N LEU A 7 -5.74 -2.01 -1.27
CA LEU A 7 -4.70 -1.06 -1.65
C LEU A 7 -4.73 -0.78 -3.15
N TRP A 8 -4.77 -1.85 -3.96
CA TRP A 8 -4.74 -1.69 -5.42
C TRP A 8 -5.99 -0.99 -5.93
N GLU A 9 -7.14 -1.31 -5.36
CA GLU A 9 -8.41 -0.65 -5.70
C GLU A 9 -8.39 0.82 -5.31
N THR A 10 -7.88 1.14 -4.11
CA THR A 10 -7.79 2.51 -3.63
C THR A 10 -6.85 3.33 -4.49
N MET A 11 -5.68 2.77 -4.84
CA MET A 11 -4.74 3.45 -5.73
C MET A 11 -5.38 3.78 -7.07
N LYS A 12 -6.13 2.84 -7.62
CA LYS A 12 -6.81 3.04 -8.88
C LYS A 12 -7.87 4.14 -8.77
N ARG A 13 -8.66 4.12 -7.70
CA ARG A 13 -9.69 5.12 -7.44
C ARG A 13 -9.10 6.51 -7.24
N MET A 14 -7.98 6.59 -6.53
CA MET A 14 -7.31 7.85 -6.21
C MET A 14 -6.32 8.28 -7.31
N ASN A 15 -6.19 7.48 -8.35
CA ASN A 15 -5.27 7.75 -9.46
C ASN A 15 -3.82 7.86 -9.01
N VAL A 16 -3.40 6.97 -8.11
CA VAL A 16 -2.03 6.90 -7.62
C VAL A 16 -1.34 5.69 -8.26
N SER A 17 -0.18 5.91 -8.88
CA SER A 17 0.59 4.84 -9.52
C SER A 17 1.63 4.26 -8.58
N GLN A 18 2.12 3.06 -8.93
CA GLN A 18 3.23 2.45 -8.20
C GLN A 18 4.48 3.32 -8.25
N TYR A 19 4.69 4.01 -9.37
CA TYR A 19 5.79 4.93 -9.52
C TYR A 19 5.73 6.05 -8.46
N GLN A 20 4.53 6.55 -8.19
CA GLN A 20 4.35 7.58 -7.17
C GLN A 20 4.71 7.07 -5.77
N LEU A 21 4.40 5.81 -5.48
CA LEU A 21 4.79 5.20 -4.21
C LEU A 21 6.32 5.16 -4.09
N LEU A 22 7.01 4.72 -5.13
CA LEU A 22 8.47 4.66 -5.14
C LEU A 22 9.07 6.04 -4.98
N LYS A 23 8.52 7.02 -5.66
CA LYS A 23 9.00 8.41 -5.60
C LYS A 23 8.83 9.02 -4.22
N ASN A 24 7.83 8.59 -3.48
CA ASN A 24 7.51 9.14 -2.16
C ASN A 24 8.08 8.34 -0.99
N GLY A 25 8.99 7.42 -1.25
CA GLY A 25 9.74 6.75 -0.19
C GLY A 25 9.41 5.29 0.06
N ILE A 26 8.52 4.72 -0.73
CA ILE A 26 8.27 3.27 -0.68
C ILE A 26 9.29 2.62 -1.61
N ASP A 27 10.12 1.72 -1.08
CA ASP A 27 11.16 1.08 -1.90
C ASP A 27 10.61 -0.11 -2.70
N ASN A 28 11.43 -0.61 -3.64
CA ASN A 28 11.05 -1.74 -4.48
C ASN A 28 10.79 -3.01 -3.69
N LYS A 29 11.55 -3.22 -2.62
CA LYS A 29 11.38 -4.39 -1.76
C LYS A 29 10.03 -4.38 -1.08
N THR A 30 9.62 -3.23 -0.57
CA THR A 30 8.32 -3.06 0.08
C THR A 30 7.19 -3.26 -0.92
N LEU A 31 7.34 -2.66 -2.11
CA LEU A 31 6.34 -2.82 -3.16
C LEU A 31 6.19 -4.29 -3.56
N ASP A 32 7.29 -5.02 -3.66
CA ASP A 32 7.27 -6.45 -3.96
C ASP A 32 6.53 -7.23 -2.87
N SER A 33 6.76 -6.88 -1.61
CA SER A 33 6.06 -7.51 -0.49
C SER A 33 4.56 -7.29 -0.58
N LEU A 34 4.14 -6.08 -0.95
CA LEU A 34 2.72 -5.78 -1.14
C LEU A 34 2.12 -6.61 -2.26
N LYS A 35 2.84 -6.77 -3.36
CA LYS A 35 2.36 -7.58 -4.50
C LYS A 35 2.23 -9.05 -4.14
N LYS A 36 3.09 -9.55 -3.25
CA LYS A 36 3.12 -10.97 -2.86
C LYS A 36 2.29 -11.27 -1.62
N GLY A 37 1.64 -10.27 -1.04
CA GLY A 37 0.85 -10.46 0.17
C GLY A 37 1.68 -10.70 1.42
N LYS A 38 2.92 -10.24 1.44
CA LYS A 38 3.81 -10.41 2.60
C LYS A 38 3.60 -9.30 3.62
N ASN A 39 4.12 -9.51 4.83
CA ASN A 39 4.00 -8.56 5.92
C ASN A 39 4.72 -7.25 5.61
N ILE A 40 4.16 -6.16 6.11
CA ILE A 40 4.81 -4.85 6.12
C ILE A 40 4.78 -4.31 7.54
N THR A 41 5.64 -3.32 7.81
CA THR A 41 5.65 -2.70 9.14
C THR A 41 4.52 -1.70 9.27
N MET A 42 4.17 -1.37 10.51
CA MET A 42 3.16 -0.35 10.77
C MET A 42 3.60 1.02 10.26
N ILE A 43 4.91 1.29 10.30
CA ILE A 43 5.46 2.53 9.75
C ILE A 43 5.22 2.61 8.24
N THR A 44 5.40 1.50 7.54
CA THR A 44 5.13 1.42 6.10
C THR A 44 3.65 1.65 5.81
N LEU A 45 2.78 1.05 6.62
CA LEU A 45 1.33 1.26 6.48
C LEU A 45 0.98 2.73 6.65
N GLU A 46 1.57 3.39 7.64
CA GLU A 46 1.35 4.82 7.87
C GLU A 46 1.81 5.65 6.67
N LYS A 47 2.98 5.33 6.12
CA LYS A 47 3.48 6.02 4.93
C LYS A 47 2.54 5.88 3.74
N LEU A 48 2.03 4.67 3.51
CA LEU A 48 1.08 4.44 2.43
C LEU A 48 -0.18 5.27 2.61
N CYS A 49 -0.72 5.31 3.82
CA CYS A 49 -1.90 6.12 4.11
C CYS A 49 -1.66 7.60 3.82
N LYS A 50 -0.49 8.12 4.19
CA LYS A 50 -0.15 9.53 3.96
C LYS A 50 0.06 9.85 2.49
N ILE A 51 0.71 8.95 1.75
CA ILE A 51 0.98 9.15 0.33
C ILE A 51 -0.31 9.15 -0.46
N ILE A 52 -1.19 8.20 -0.18
CA ILE A 52 -2.43 8.01 -0.93
C ILE A 52 -3.54 8.93 -0.40
N GLY A 53 -3.48 9.29 0.87
CA GLY A 53 -4.51 10.10 1.52
C GLY A 53 -5.71 9.26 1.93
N CYS A 54 -5.46 8.08 2.49
CA CYS A 54 -6.50 7.14 2.89
C CYS A 54 -6.26 6.59 4.29
N THR A 55 -7.14 5.70 4.73
CA THR A 55 -7.05 5.03 6.04
C THR A 55 -6.53 3.60 5.85
N PRO A 56 -6.07 2.93 6.93
CA PRO A 56 -5.62 1.54 6.83
C PRO A 56 -6.68 0.59 6.26
N ASN A 57 -7.96 0.84 6.49
CA ASN A 57 -9.03 0.03 5.93
C ASN A 57 -9.06 0.04 4.40
N ASP A 58 -8.51 1.09 3.81
CA ASP A 58 -8.42 1.23 2.36
C ASP A 58 -7.19 0.54 1.77
N ILE A 59 -6.35 -0.04 2.60
CA ILE A 59 -5.10 -0.67 2.18
C ILE A 59 -5.11 -2.17 2.42
N ILE A 60 -5.55 -2.61 3.60
CA ILE A 60 -5.41 -3.99 4.04
C ILE A 60 -6.70 -4.51 4.64
N LYS A 61 -6.96 -5.80 4.43
CA LYS A 61 -8.01 -6.52 5.16
C LYS A 61 -7.46 -7.89 5.54
N PHE A 62 -8.09 -8.53 6.50
CA PHE A 62 -7.73 -9.87 6.93
C PHE A 62 -8.70 -10.88 6.36
N ARG A 63 -8.18 -12.03 5.98
CA ARG A 63 -8.99 -13.15 5.52
C ARG A 63 -8.80 -14.34 6.44
#